data_4f9413373b6add9868ce7c18e0b50673
#
_entry.id   4f9413373b6add9868ce7c18e0b50673
#
_cell.length_a   1.000
_cell.length_b   1.000
_cell.length_c   1.000
_cell.angle_alpha   90.00
_cell.angle_beta   90.00
_cell.angle_gamma   90.00
#
_symmetry.space_group_name_H-M   'P 1'
#
loop_
_entity.id
_entity.type
_entity.pdbx_description
1 polymer ?
#
loop_
_entity_poly.entity_id
_entity_poly.type
_entity_poly.pdbx_seq_one_letter_code
_entity_poly.pdbx_strand_id
1 'polypeptide(L)'
;MRPPVLLLAGQLLTAETWAPQIGALARDVDLRFTDHTRDDSIAGMAERALAEAPHRFDIIAHAMGGFVAFEILRRAPERVRSLALLATLASADGPAQTERRQGYIRLVEQGRFPEVVEERIPILLAPEHRQDPALLAAVRRMALMTGAETFTAQQRAIMGRIDSRPSLAAIACPTLIVRGDEDGITTSAQQDELLAIPAARFVAVRQCGHMLTLERPEIVTGLLADWLAAQG
;
A
#
# COMPACT_ATOMS: atom_id res chain seq x y z
N MET A 1 25.78 -7.59 2.73
CA MET A 1 24.66 -7.36 1.82
C MET A 1 23.47 -6.97 2.66
N ARG A 2 22.77 -5.86 2.38
CA ARG A 2 21.56 -5.49 3.13
C ARG A 2 20.48 -6.54 2.91
N PRO A 3 19.62 -6.81 3.92
CA PRO A 3 18.51 -7.71 3.72
C PRO A 3 17.57 -7.17 2.64
N PRO A 4 16.85 -8.06 1.93
CA PRO A 4 15.92 -7.65 0.91
C PRO A 4 14.74 -6.88 1.50
N VAL A 5 14.18 -6.02 0.68
CA VAL A 5 13.00 -5.20 0.97
C VAL A 5 11.82 -5.74 0.18
N LEU A 6 10.76 -6.14 0.87
CA LEU A 6 9.50 -6.50 0.24
C LEU A 6 8.68 -5.25 -0.09
N LEU A 7 8.30 -5.11 -1.35
CA LEU A 7 7.41 -4.06 -1.84
C LEU A 7 5.98 -4.60 -1.92
N LEU A 8 5.13 -4.17 -0.98
CA LEU A 8 3.73 -4.59 -0.88
C LEU A 8 2.84 -3.51 -1.50
N ALA A 9 2.29 -3.77 -2.67
CA ALA A 9 1.50 -2.78 -3.41
C ALA A 9 0.05 -2.68 -2.91
N GLY A 10 -0.59 -1.57 -3.26
CA GLY A 10 -2.01 -1.33 -3.04
C GLY A 10 -2.92 -2.08 -4.01
N GLN A 11 -4.23 -1.86 -3.84
CA GLN A 11 -5.25 -2.42 -4.73
C GLN A 11 -5.09 -1.88 -6.16
N LEU A 12 -5.23 -2.76 -7.16
CA LEU A 12 -5.09 -2.44 -8.59
C LEU A 12 -3.72 -1.89 -8.99
N LEU A 13 -2.70 -2.06 -8.17
CA LEU A 13 -1.35 -1.60 -8.45
C LEU A 13 -0.44 -2.77 -8.84
N THR A 14 0.43 -2.52 -9.80
CA THR A 14 1.48 -3.44 -10.24
C THR A 14 2.85 -2.96 -9.75
N ALA A 15 3.94 -3.64 -10.12
CA ALA A 15 5.29 -3.19 -9.84
C ALA A 15 5.59 -1.80 -10.39
N GLU A 16 4.84 -1.33 -11.39
CA GLU A 16 4.97 0.00 -11.98
C GLU A 16 4.76 1.13 -10.96
N THR A 17 3.95 0.91 -9.92
CA THR A 17 3.77 1.90 -8.84
C THR A 17 5.08 2.26 -8.13
N TRP A 18 6.08 1.36 -8.20
CA TRP A 18 7.39 1.50 -7.58
C TRP A 18 8.50 1.86 -8.57
N ALA A 19 8.19 2.11 -9.85
CA ALA A 19 9.19 2.31 -10.89
C ALA A 19 10.23 3.40 -10.55
N PRO A 20 9.85 4.58 -10.01
CA PRO A 20 10.83 5.59 -9.61
C PRO A 20 11.74 5.11 -8.47
N GLN A 21 11.19 4.42 -7.48
CA GLN A 21 11.92 3.91 -6.32
C GLN A 21 12.85 2.76 -6.72
N ILE A 22 12.38 1.84 -7.57
CA ILE A 22 13.20 0.76 -8.12
C ILE A 22 14.37 1.34 -8.90
N GLY A 23 14.12 2.32 -9.79
CA GLY A 23 15.16 2.95 -10.60
C GLY A 23 16.26 3.59 -9.76
N ALA A 24 15.90 4.18 -8.61
CA ALA A 24 16.86 4.86 -7.74
C ALA A 24 17.56 3.92 -6.75
N LEU A 25 16.86 2.94 -6.16
CA LEU A 25 17.32 2.15 -5.02
C LEU A 25 17.86 0.76 -5.38
N ALA A 26 17.54 0.21 -6.56
CA ALA A 26 17.89 -1.17 -6.92
C ALA A 26 19.40 -1.45 -7.01
N ARG A 27 20.25 -0.42 -7.07
CA ARG A 27 21.73 -0.58 -7.04
C ARG A 27 22.23 -0.95 -5.64
N ASP A 28 21.55 -0.46 -4.61
CA ASP A 28 22.00 -0.55 -3.22
C ASP A 28 21.15 -1.48 -2.36
N VAL A 29 19.96 -1.88 -2.85
CA VAL A 29 18.95 -2.65 -2.11
C VAL A 29 18.38 -3.76 -3.01
N ASP A 30 18.18 -4.96 -2.44
CA ASP A 30 17.46 -6.07 -3.09
C ASP A 30 15.95 -5.84 -2.93
N LEU A 31 15.32 -5.16 -3.90
CA LEU A 31 13.89 -4.85 -3.91
C LEU A 31 13.10 -6.01 -4.50
N ARG A 32 12.15 -6.55 -3.75
CA ARG A 32 11.30 -7.67 -4.17
C ARG A 32 9.83 -7.27 -4.15
N PHE A 33 9.23 -7.20 -5.33
CA PHE A 33 7.80 -6.96 -5.46
C PHE A 33 7.01 -8.24 -5.14
N THR A 34 5.97 -8.12 -4.30
CA THR A 34 5.07 -9.22 -3.96
C THR A 34 3.80 -9.17 -4.82
N ASP A 35 3.36 -10.34 -5.30
CA ASP A 35 2.16 -10.46 -6.11
C ASP A 35 0.91 -10.63 -5.24
N HIS A 36 0.02 -9.64 -5.25
CA HIS A 36 -1.25 -9.63 -4.53
C HIS A 36 -2.46 -9.89 -5.45
N THR A 37 -2.24 -10.51 -6.62
CA THR A 37 -3.30 -10.78 -7.60
C THR A 37 -3.88 -12.18 -7.50
N ARG A 38 -3.26 -13.07 -6.72
CA ARG A 38 -3.53 -14.51 -6.70
C ARG A 38 -4.35 -14.99 -5.50
N ASP A 39 -4.66 -14.09 -4.57
CA ASP A 39 -5.37 -14.42 -3.32
C ASP A 39 -6.55 -13.47 -3.12
N ASP A 40 -7.61 -13.96 -2.50
CA ASP A 40 -8.84 -13.22 -2.20
C ASP A 40 -8.97 -12.84 -0.71
N SER A 41 -7.88 -12.99 0.04
CA SER A 41 -7.81 -12.62 1.46
C SER A 41 -6.45 -12.00 1.80
N ILE A 42 -6.45 -11.07 2.75
CA ILE A 42 -5.22 -10.47 3.29
C ILE A 42 -4.33 -11.54 3.92
N ALA A 43 -4.95 -12.54 4.56
CA ALA A 43 -4.26 -13.67 5.16
C ALA A 43 -3.51 -14.51 4.11
N GLY A 44 -4.13 -14.81 2.97
CA GLY A 44 -3.52 -15.55 1.86
C GLY A 44 -2.37 -14.76 1.21
N MET A 45 -2.59 -13.44 0.97
CA MET A 45 -1.52 -12.56 0.45
C MET A 45 -0.30 -12.54 1.38
N ALA A 46 -0.50 -12.46 2.69
CA ALA A 46 0.58 -12.47 3.67
C ALA A 46 1.31 -13.83 3.73
N GLU A 47 0.57 -14.93 3.65
CA GLU A 47 1.13 -16.29 3.63
C GLU A 47 2.02 -16.49 2.40
N ARG A 48 1.56 -16.09 1.22
CA ARG A 48 2.34 -16.13 -0.02
C ARG A 48 3.59 -15.27 0.07
N ALA A 49 3.46 -14.03 0.54
CA ALA A 49 4.59 -13.14 0.72
C ALA A 49 5.64 -13.74 1.67
N LEU A 50 5.20 -14.34 2.78
CA LEU A 50 6.10 -15.02 3.74
C LEU A 50 6.77 -16.27 3.16
N ALA A 51 6.07 -17.06 2.32
CA ALA A 51 6.62 -18.25 1.69
C ALA A 51 7.74 -17.92 0.68
N GLU A 52 7.62 -16.78 -0.02
CA GLU A 52 8.58 -16.33 -1.01
C GLU A 52 9.70 -15.45 -0.41
N ALA A 53 9.48 -14.92 0.79
CA ALA A 53 10.42 -14.03 1.46
C ALA A 53 11.61 -14.77 2.06
N PRO A 54 12.81 -14.14 2.10
CA PRO A 54 13.95 -14.65 2.85
C PRO A 54 13.67 -14.63 4.36
N HIS A 55 14.60 -15.22 5.15
CA HIS A 55 14.43 -15.34 6.59
C HIS A 55 14.17 -14.00 7.31
N ARG A 56 14.86 -12.93 6.92
CA ARG A 56 14.66 -11.56 7.47
C ARG A 56 14.64 -10.54 6.34
N PHE A 57 13.76 -9.55 6.46
CA PHE A 57 13.52 -8.55 5.42
C PHE A 57 12.99 -7.25 6.01
N ASP A 58 13.09 -6.19 5.23
CA ASP A 58 12.39 -4.92 5.46
C ASP A 58 11.09 -4.90 4.64
N ILE A 59 10.12 -4.11 5.06
CA ILE A 59 8.85 -3.95 4.33
C ILE A 59 8.65 -2.49 3.96
N ILE A 60 8.30 -2.24 2.69
CA ILE A 60 7.70 -0.99 2.23
C ILE A 60 6.32 -1.33 1.69
N ALA A 61 5.27 -0.82 2.35
CA ALA A 61 3.89 -1.18 2.07
C ALA A 61 3.06 0.05 1.71
N HIS A 62 2.30 -0.03 0.62
CA HIS A 62 1.42 1.03 0.14
C HIS A 62 -0.05 0.58 0.22
N ALA A 63 -0.91 1.41 0.81
CA ALA A 63 -2.37 1.22 0.87
C ALA A 63 -2.77 -0.19 1.34
N MET A 64 -3.40 -1.02 0.50
CA MET A 64 -3.77 -2.41 0.81
C MET A 64 -2.55 -3.24 1.26
N GLY A 65 -1.36 -2.98 0.71
CA GLY A 65 -0.11 -3.62 1.13
C GLY A 65 0.18 -3.43 2.62
N GLY A 66 -0.28 -2.33 3.23
CA GLY A 66 -0.20 -2.12 4.68
C GLY A 66 -1.02 -3.14 5.48
N PHE A 67 -2.18 -3.55 4.98
CA PHE A 67 -2.99 -4.61 5.62
C PHE A 67 -2.24 -5.96 5.58
N VAL A 68 -1.58 -6.24 4.44
CA VAL A 68 -0.73 -7.43 4.29
C VAL A 68 0.47 -7.36 5.25
N ALA A 69 1.10 -6.18 5.39
CA ALA A 69 2.20 -5.97 6.33
C ALA A 69 1.79 -6.23 7.78
N PHE A 70 0.60 -5.76 8.20
CA PHE A 70 0.09 -6.05 9.54
C PHE A 70 -0.17 -7.54 9.76
N GLU A 71 -0.64 -8.25 8.74
CA GLU A 71 -0.83 -9.70 8.82
C GLU A 71 0.51 -10.46 8.90
N ILE A 72 1.52 -10.03 8.13
CA ILE A 72 2.89 -10.56 8.24
C ILE A 72 3.43 -10.35 9.66
N LEU A 73 3.26 -9.16 10.24
CA LEU A 73 3.71 -8.86 11.61
C LEU A 73 2.98 -9.68 12.67
N ARG A 74 1.72 -10.06 12.47
CA ARG A 74 1.00 -10.97 13.38
C ARG A 74 1.55 -12.39 13.34
N ARG A 75 2.02 -12.86 12.18
CA ARG A 75 2.46 -14.23 11.94
C ARG A 75 3.95 -14.46 12.20
N ALA A 76 4.78 -13.48 11.86
CA ALA A 76 6.23 -13.62 11.89
C ALA A 76 6.92 -12.27 12.19
N PRO A 77 6.63 -11.63 13.34
CA PRO A 77 7.18 -10.31 13.69
C PRO A 77 8.71 -10.31 13.74
N GLU A 78 9.33 -11.43 14.13
CA GLU A 78 10.78 -11.61 14.23
C GLU A 78 11.50 -11.57 12.88
N ARG A 79 10.78 -11.78 11.77
CA ARG A 79 11.33 -11.71 10.41
C ARG A 79 11.40 -10.29 9.87
N VAL A 80 10.58 -9.36 10.40
CA VAL A 80 10.50 -7.97 9.92
C VAL A 80 11.51 -7.11 10.67
N ARG A 81 12.48 -6.57 9.93
CA ARG A 81 13.54 -5.71 10.49
C ARG A 81 13.09 -4.28 10.65
N SER A 82 12.42 -3.76 9.64
CA SER A 82 11.86 -2.41 9.62
C SER A 82 10.62 -2.34 8.74
N LEU A 83 9.79 -1.32 8.94
CA LEU A 83 8.49 -1.16 8.30
C LEU A 83 8.32 0.27 7.80
N ALA A 84 8.02 0.46 6.52
CA ALA A 84 7.54 1.73 5.98
C ALA A 84 6.09 1.57 5.49
N LEU A 85 5.20 2.38 6.03
CA LEU A 85 3.76 2.39 5.74
C LEU A 85 3.39 3.66 4.96
N LEU A 86 2.95 3.52 3.73
CA LEU A 86 2.60 4.60 2.82
C LEU A 86 1.10 4.61 2.57
N ALA A 87 0.40 5.72 2.84
CA ALA A 87 -1.02 5.92 2.53
C ALA A 87 -1.91 4.73 2.97
N THR A 88 -1.71 4.21 4.16
CA THR A 88 -2.46 3.07 4.70
C THR A 88 -3.14 3.41 6.03
N LEU A 89 -3.94 2.50 6.55
CA LEU A 89 -4.67 2.63 7.82
C LEU A 89 -4.72 1.28 8.54
N ALA A 90 -5.09 1.27 9.82
CA ALA A 90 -5.13 0.06 10.65
C ALA A 90 -6.54 -0.49 10.88
N SER A 91 -7.56 0.35 10.81
CA SER A 91 -8.94 -0.04 11.10
C SER A 91 -9.54 -0.97 10.04
N ALA A 92 -10.49 -1.80 10.45
CA ALA A 92 -11.38 -2.53 9.55
C ALA A 92 -12.37 -1.57 8.86
N ASP A 93 -13.04 -2.03 7.79
CA ASP A 93 -14.11 -1.24 7.16
C ASP A 93 -15.32 -1.10 8.08
N GLY A 94 -15.84 0.12 8.15
CA GLY A 94 -17.17 0.36 8.68
C GLY A 94 -18.28 0.01 7.67
N PRO A 95 -19.55 0.04 8.12
CA PRO A 95 -20.70 -0.33 7.26
C PRO A 95 -20.75 0.44 5.92
N ALA A 96 -20.51 1.74 5.94
CA ALA A 96 -20.55 2.57 4.73
C ALA A 96 -19.43 2.22 3.73
N GLN A 97 -18.22 1.89 4.24
CA GLN A 97 -17.11 1.46 3.39
C GLN A 97 -17.39 0.10 2.77
N THR A 98 -17.93 -0.84 3.57
CA THR A 98 -18.34 -2.16 3.10
C THR A 98 -19.40 -2.06 2.01
N GLU A 99 -20.45 -1.26 2.21
CA GLU A 99 -21.51 -1.05 1.20
C GLU A 99 -20.95 -0.46 -0.09
N ARG A 100 -20.08 0.54 -0.01
CA ARG A 100 -19.41 1.11 -1.19
C ARG A 100 -18.62 0.06 -1.96
N ARG A 101 -17.88 -0.82 -1.26
CA ARG A 101 -17.11 -1.90 -1.91
C ARG A 101 -18.01 -2.93 -2.57
N GLN A 102 -19.11 -3.29 -1.93
CA GLN A 102 -20.13 -4.16 -2.51
C GLN A 102 -20.76 -3.52 -3.75
N GLY A 103 -20.99 -2.20 -3.73
CA GLY A 103 -21.43 -1.43 -4.89
C GLY A 103 -20.46 -1.57 -6.08
N TYR A 104 -19.17 -1.44 -5.86
CA TYR A 104 -18.18 -1.65 -6.92
C TYR A 104 -18.16 -3.09 -7.44
N ILE A 105 -18.30 -4.09 -6.56
CA ILE A 105 -18.37 -5.50 -7.00
C ILE A 105 -19.58 -5.70 -7.91
N ARG A 106 -20.77 -5.17 -7.54
CA ARG A 106 -21.98 -5.26 -8.36
C ARG A 106 -21.79 -4.60 -9.75
N LEU A 107 -21.09 -3.46 -9.82
CA LEU A 107 -20.78 -2.83 -11.12
C LEU A 107 -19.86 -3.70 -11.97
N VAL A 108 -18.86 -4.33 -11.36
CA VAL A 108 -17.94 -5.25 -12.05
C VAL A 108 -18.69 -6.48 -12.58
N GLU A 109 -19.59 -7.05 -11.80
CA GLU A 109 -20.43 -8.19 -12.21
C GLU A 109 -21.35 -7.85 -13.40
N GLN A 110 -21.67 -6.56 -13.57
CA GLN A 110 -22.39 -6.03 -14.74
C GLN A 110 -21.47 -5.72 -15.94
N GLY A 111 -20.19 -6.05 -15.88
CA GLY A 111 -19.22 -5.75 -16.95
C GLY A 111 -18.72 -4.31 -16.97
N ARG A 112 -18.99 -3.51 -15.93
CA ARG A 112 -18.70 -2.08 -15.85
C ARG A 112 -17.39 -1.75 -15.14
N PHE A 113 -16.43 -2.67 -15.13
CA PHE A 113 -15.13 -2.47 -14.49
C PHE A 113 -14.37 -1.22 -15.00
N PRO A 114 -14.32 -0.93 -16.31
CA PRO A 114 -13.68 0.30 -16.79
C PRO A 114 -14.27 1.58 -16.18
N GLU A 115 -15.58 1.63 -15.98
CA GLU A 115 -16.26 2.79 -15.35
C GLU A 115 -15.85 2.93 -13.87
N VAL A 116 -15.74 1.80 -13.16
CA VAL A 116 -15.24 1.80 -11.77
C VAL A 116 -13.81 2.33 -11.70
N VAL A 117 -12.96 1.98 -12.67
CA VAL A 117 -11.58 2.50 -12.75
C VAL A 117 -11.60 4.01 -12.93
N GLU A 118 -12.37 4.54 -13.91
CA GLU A 118 -12.44 5.98 -14.19
C GLU A 118 -13.00 6.79 -13.03
N GLU A 119 -14.02 6.28 -12.33
CA GLU A 119 -14.59 6.93 -11.14
C GLU A 119 -13.56 7.06 -10.00
N ARG A 120 -12.67 6.08 -9.87
CA ARG A 120 -11.71 6.04 -8.75
C ARG A 120 -10.46 6.88 -8.97
N ILE A 121 -10.02 7.06 -10.20
CA ILE A 121 -8.77 7.77 -10.51
C ILE A 121 -8.70 9.17 -9.88
N PRO A 122 -9.73 10.04 -9.98
CA PRO A 122 -9.67 11.38 -9.41
C PRO A 122 -9.54 11.40 -7.87
N ILE A 123 -10.00 10.34 -7.20
CA ILE A 123 -9.96 10.23 -5.74
C ILE A 123 -8.56 9.80 -5.26
N LEU A 124 -7.82 9.10 -6.12
CA LEU A 124 -6.46 8.62 -5.82
C LEU A 124 -5.42 9.75 -5.89
N LEU A 125 -5.69 10.83 -6.62
CA LEU A 125 -4.71 11.86 -6.92
C LEU A 125 -5.02 13.18 -6.21
N ALA A 126 -3.98 13.89 -5.80
CA ALA A 126 -4.11 15.27 -5.34
C ALA A 126 -4.71 16.16 -6.45
N PRO A 127 -5.48 17.22 -6.10
CA PRO A 127 -6.16 18.06 -7.09
C PRO A 127 -5.27 18.56 -8.23
N GLU A 128 -4.02 18.93 -7.93
CA GLU A 128 -3.08 19.43 -8.94
C GLU A 128 -2.63 18.37 -9.95
N HIS A 129 -2.68 17.08 -9.58
CA HIS A 129 -2.26 15.96 -10.42
C HIS A 129 -3.41 15.32 -11.22
N ARG A 130 -4.65 15.73 -10.97
CA ARG A 130 -5.84 15.14 -11.65
C ARG A 130 -5.91 15.43 -13.14
N GLN A 131 -5.07 16.30 -13.65
CA GLN A 131 -4.99 16.63 -15.08
C GLN A 131 -3.64 16.22 -15.69
N ASP A 132 -2.77 15.56 -14.97
CA ASP A 132 -1.52 15.01 -15.50
C ASP A 132 -1.80 13.78 -16.36
N PRO A 133 -1.65 13.88 -17.70
CA PRO A 133 -2.01 12.79 -18.60
C PRO A 133 -1.11 11.56 -18.45
N ALA A 134 0.16 11.73 -18.07
CA ALA A 134 1.08 10.63 -17.89
C ALA A 134 0.74 9.83 -16.62
N LEU A 135 0.45 10.54 -15.51
CA LEU A 135 0.05 9.93 -14.26
C LEU A 135 -1.31 9.23 -14.37
N LEU A 136 -2.30 9.89 -15.01
CA LEU A 136 -3.61 9.28 -15.28
C LEU A 136 -3.48 8.01 -16.13
N ALA A 137 -2.64 8.04 -17.18
CA ALA A 137 -2.41 6.88 -18.03
C ALA A 137 -1.74 5.74 -17.26
N ALA A 138 -0.76 6.03 -16.39
CA ALA A 138 -0.09 5.02 -15.57
C ALA A 138 -1.06 4.34 -14.60
N VAL A 139 -1.85 5.11 -13.84
CA VAL A 139 -2.83 4.57 -12.88
C VAL A 139 -3.88 3.73 -13.60
N ARG A 140 -4.43 4.24 -14.72
CA ARG A 140 -5.40 3.51 -15.54
C ARG A 140 -4.83 2.20 -16.08
N ARG A 141 -3.62 2.23 -16.62
CA ARG A 141 -2.95 1.06 -17.19
C ARG A 141 -2.76 -0.03 -16.12
N MET A 142 -2.23 0.31 -14.95
CA MET A 142 -2.08 -0.65 -13.85
C MET A 142 -3.41 -1.28 -13.46
N ALA A 143 -4.46 -0.47 -13.31
CA ALA A 143 -5.78 -0.95 -12.94
C ALA A 143 -6.37 -1.91 -13.98
N LEU A 144 -6.31 -1.55 -15.27
CA LEU A 144 -6.83 -2.39 -16.35
C LEU A 144 -6.01 -3.68 -16.54
N MET A 145 -4.68 -3.62 -16.37
CA MET A 145 -3.80 -4.79 -16.40
C MET A 145 -4.09 -5.76 -15.25
N THR A 146 -4.37 -5.25 -14.07
CA THR A 146 -4.73 -6.06 -12.90
C THR A 146 -6.08 -6.77 -13.12
N GLY A 147 -7.05 -6.10 -13.71
CA GLY A 147 -8.29 -6.68 -14.21
C GLY A 147 -9.41 -6.80 -13.18
N ALA A 148 -10.60 -7.11 -13.71
CA ALA A 148 -11.87 -7.13 -12.97
C ALA A 148 -11.95 -8.23 -11.91
N GLU A 149 -11.48 -9.43 -12.22
CA GLU A 149 -11.49 -10.57 -11.29
C GLU A 149 -10.61 -10.30 -10.09
N THR A 150 -9.37 -9.83 -10.33
CA THR A 150 -8.44 -9.45 -9.25
C THR A 150 -9.00 -8.30 -8.42
N PHE A 151 -9.61 -7.29 -9.05
CA PHE A 151 -10.27 -6.22 -8.30
C PHE A 151 -11.32 -6.75 -7.34
N THR A 152 -12.19 -7.66 -7.80
CA THR A 152 -13.23 -8.28 -6.98
C THR A 152 -12.63 -9.08 -5.82
N ALA A 153 -11.59 -9.88 -6.09
CA ALA A 153 -10.88 -10.63 -5.06
C ALA A 153 -10.25 -9.69 -4.02
N GLN A 154 -9.58 -8.64 -4.45
CA GLN A 154 -8.99 -7.63 -3.56
C GLN A 154 -10.04 -6.85 -2.76
N GLN A 155 -11.22 -6.55 -3.33
CA GLN A 155 -12.32 -5.94 -2.57
C GLN A 155 -12.80 -6.87 -1.45
N ARG A 156 -12.95 -8.16 -1.73
CA ARG A 156 -13.31 -9.18 -0.71
C ARG A 156 -12.23 -9.30 0.37
N ALA A 157 -10.96 -9.35 -0.04
CA ALA A 157 -9.81 -9.37 0.87
C ALA A 157 -9.83 -8.18 1.84
N ILE A 158 -10.06 -6.97 1.32
CA ILE A 158 -10.09 -5.74 2.12
C ILE A 158 -11.28 -5.75 3.10
N MET A 159 -12.49 -6.16 2.65
CA MET A 159 -13.67 -6.25 3.53
C MET A 159 -13.51 -7.29 4.64
N GLY A 160 -12.79 -8.38 4.36
CA GLY A 160 -12.52 -9.44 5.34
C GLY A 160 -11.32 -9.21 6.25
N ARG A 161 -10.60 -8.06 6.12
CA ARG A 161 -9.41 -7.81 6.93
C ARG A 161 -9.72 -7.64 8.41
N ILE A 162 -8.78 -8.06 9.23
CA ILE A 162 -8.83 -7.87 10.67
C ILE A 162 -8.53 -6.39 11.02
N ASP A 163 -9.20 -5.86 12.04
CA ASP A 163 -8.84 -4.58 12.65
C ASP A 163 -7.46 -4.70 13.33
N SER A 164 -6.49 -3.97 12.79
CA SER A 164 -5.10 -4.05 13.26
C SER A 164 -4.78 -3.07 14.39
N ARG A 165 -5.69 -2.14 14.75
CA ARG A 165 -5.47 -1.16 15.81
C ARG A 165 -5.07 -1.77 17.15
N PRO A 166 -5.68 -2.88 17.62
CA PRO A 166 -5.28 -3.51 18.87
C PRO A 166 -3.84 -4.06 18.90
N SER A 167 -3.24 -4.32 17.72
CA SER A 167 -1.90 -4.90 17.60
C SER A 167 -0.80 -3.86 17.32
N LEU A 168 -1.15 -2.59 17.08
CA LEU A 168 -0.16 -1.56 16.69
C LEU A 168 0.89 -1.33 17.79
N ALA A 169 0.49 -1.30 19.05
CA ALA A 169 1.40 -1.10 20.17
C ALA A 169 2.42 -2.24 20.38
N ALA A 170 2.18 -3.41 19.77
CA ALA A 170 3.10 -4.56 19.83
C ALA A 170 4.13 -4.54 18.69
N ILE A 171 4.05 -3.63 17.73
CA ILE A 171 5.02 -3.49 16.64
C ILE A 171 6.31 -2.91 17.22
N ALA A 172 7.35 -3.73 17.31
CA ALA A 172 8.62 -3.37 17.93
C ALA A 172 9.70 -2.93 16.91
N CYS A 173 9.52 -3.25 15.64
CA CYS A 173 10.49 -2.84 14.62
C CYS A 173 10.41 -1.33 14.34
N PRO A 174 11.53 -0.68 13.96
CA PRO A 174 11.52 0.70 13.50
C PRO A 174 10.45 0.89 12.43
N THR A 175 9.66 1.96 12.54
CA THR A 175 8.54 2.21 11.62
C THR A 175 8.56 3.63 11.07
N LEU A 176 8.43 3.77 9.75
CA LEU A 176 8.20 5.02 9.04
C LEU A 176 6.75 5.05 8.54
N ILE A 177 6.03 6.13 8.83
CA ILE A 177 4.68 6.38 8.30
C ILE A 177 4.74 7.58 7.37
N VAL A 178 4.30 7.41 6.12
CA VAL A 178 4.26 8.48 5.11
C VAL A 178 2.85 8.62 4.60
N ARG A 179 2.32 9.85 4.60
CA ARG A 179 1.04 10.17 3.97
C ARG A 179 1.13 11.33 3.01
N GLY A 180 0.25 11.38 2.01
CA GLY A 180 -0.07 12.59 1.27
C GLY A 180 -1.05 13.45 2.08
N ASP A 181 -0.83 14.75 2.15
CA ASP A 181 -1.73 15.67 2.89
C ASP A 181 -3.08 15.87 2.20
N GLU A 182 -3.20 15.46 0.93
CA GLU A 182 -4.41 15.53 0.12
C GLU A 182 -4.94 14.12 -0.28
N ASP A 183 -4.61 13.08 0.50
CA ASP A 183 -5.10 11.71 0.27
C ASP A 183 -6.62 11.63 0.42
N GLY A 184 -7.33 11.38 -0.68
CA GLY A 184 -8.79 11.25 -0.73
C GLY A 184 -9.31 9.85 -0.37
N ILE A 185 -8.44 8.87 -0.16
CA ILE A 185 -8.79 7.48 0.16
C ILE A 185 -8.70 7.20 1.65
N THR A 186 -7.57 7.59 2.27
CA THR A 186 -7.32 7.42 3.70
C THR A 186 -7.30 8.77 4.37
N THR A 187 -8.25 9.02 5.26
CA THR A 187 -8.33 10.30 5.98
C THR A 187 -7.15 10.47 6.94
N SER A 188 -6.81 11.72 7.26
CA SER A 188 -5.80 12.02 8.26
C SER A 188 -6.07 11.31 9.58
N ALA A 189 -7.32 11.33 10.07
CA ALA A 189 -7.70 10.68 11.33
C ALA A 189 -7.46 9.16 11.29
N GLN A 190 -7.72 8.49 10.16
CA GLN A 190 -7.44 7.06 10.01
C GLN A 190 -5.95 6.76 9.97
N GLN A 191 -5.15 7.64 9.39
CA GLN A 191 -3.69 7.47 9.36
C GLN A 191 -3.04 7.83 10.71
N ASP A 192 -3.63 8.76 11.46
CA ASP A 192 -3.17 9.11 12.80
C ASP A 192 -3.33 7.93 13.80
N GLU A 193 -4.23 6.96 13.51
CA GLU A 193 -4.30 5.70 14.27
C GLU A 193 -2.94 4.96 14.30
N LEU A 194 -2.14 5.07 13.24
CA LEU A 194 -0.82 4.43 13.13
C LEU A 194 0.21 5.02 14.09
N LEU A 195 -0.01 6.20 14.66
CA LEU A 195 0.85 6.81 15.67
C LEU A 195 0.84 6.04 17.00
N ALA A 196 -0.05 5.06 17.15
CA ALA A 196 -0.01 4.09 18.25
C ALA A 196 1.17 3.09 18.14
N ILE A 197 1.87 3.03 17.00
CA ILE A 197 3.10 2.25 16.85
C ILE A 197 4.22 2.96 17.62
N PRO A 198 4.87 2.28 18.60
CA PRO A 198 5.92 2.89 19.39
C PRO A 198 7.09 3.42 18.53
N ALA A 199 7.53 4.63 18.82
CA ALA A 199 8.68 5.26 18.14
C ALA A 199 8.55 5.35 16.59
N ALA A 200 7.34 5.33 16.04
CA ALA A 200 7.13 5.54 14.62
C ALA A 200 7.52 6.97 14.21
N ARG A 201 8.30 7.09 13.14
CA ARG A 201 8.57 8.37 12.47
C ARG A 201 7.44 8.66 11.49
N PHE A 202 6.81 9.82 11.64
CA PHE A 202 5.73 10.28 10.76
C PHE A 202 6.18 11.40 9.81
N VAL A 203 5.79 11.32 8.54
CA VAL A 203 6.03 12.35 7.52
C VAL A 203 4.76 12.57 6.70
N ALA A 204 4.31 13.82 6.62
CA ALA A 204 3.30 14.25 5.65
C ALA A 204 3.98 14.87 4.42
N VAL A 205 3.64 14.38 3.23
CA VAL A 205 4.12 14.90 1.95
C VAL A 205 3.08 15.89 1.43
N ARG A 206 3.53 17.12 1.18
CA ARG A 206 2.64 18.22 0.75
C ARG A 206 2.21 18.07 -0.69
N GLN A 207 1.00 18.53 -1.00
CA GLN A 207 0.41 18.51 -2.34
C GLN A 207 0.50 17.10 -2.94
N CYS A 208 0.10 16.11 -2.19
CA CYS A 208 0.24 14.70 -2.52
C CYS A 208 -1.01 13.94 -2.11
N GLY A 209 -1.54 13.14 -3.02
CA GLY A 209 -2.69 12.28 -2.81
C GLY A 209 -2.28 10.89 -2.32
N HIS A 210 -3.08 9.91 -2.73
CA HIS A 210 -2.90 8.51 -2.35
C HIS A 210 -1.74 7.83 -3.08
N MET A 211 -1.40 8.30 -4.30
CA MET A 211 -0.38 7.70 -5.16
C MET A 211 1.01 8.30 -4.93
N LEU A 212 1.44 8.40 -3.66
CA LEU A 212 2.66 9.10 -3.24
C LEU A 212 3.91 8.75 -4.07
N THR A 213 4.08 7.47 -4.39
CA THR A 213 5.24 6.95 -5.13
C THR A 213 5.35 7.49 -6.53
N LEU A 214 4.24 7.90 -7.11
CA LEU A 214 4.12 8.45 -8.46
C LEU A 214 3.89 9.96 -8.48
N GLU A 215 3.17 10.49 -7.48
CA GLU A 215 2.86 11.93 -7.42
C GLU A 215 4.05 12.78 -6.93
N ARG A 216 4.86 12.25 -6.03
CA ARG A 216 6.04 12.91 -5.46
C ARG A 216 7.26 11.96 -5.44
N PRO A 217 7.66 11.42 -6.60
CA PRO A 217 8.63 10.34 -6.67
C PRO A 217 9.98 10.66 -6.03
N GLU A 218 10.52 11.87 -6.23
CA GLU A 218 11.83 12.24 -5.66
C GLU A 218 11.76 12.34 -4.14
N ILE A 219 10.69 12.96 -3.60
CA ILE A 219 10.50 13.13 -2.15
C ILE A 219 10.36 11.77 -1.49
N VAL A 220 9.47 10.91 -2.01
CA VAL A 220 9.22 9.59 -1.44
C VAL A 220 10.45 8.70 -1.56
N THR A 221 11.16 8.75 -2.69
CA THR A 221 12.41 8.00 -2.88
C THR A 221 13.48 8.43 -1.88
N GLY A 222 13.67 9.74 -1.69
CA GLY A 222 14.61 10.27 -0.70
C GLY A 222 14.28 9.83 0.72
N LEU A 223 13.01 9.91 1.12
CA LEU A 223 12.54 9.45 2.44
C LEU A 223 12.82 7.95 2.65
N LEU A 224 12.56 7.13 1.65
CA LEU A 224 12.80 5.68 1.73
C LEU A 224 14.29 5.35 1.71
N ALA A 225 15.11 6.06 0.92
CA ALA A 225 16.56 5.89 0.90
C ALA A 225 17.18 6.20 2.27
N ASP A 226 16.84 7.36 2.84
CA ASP A 226 17.31 7.78 4.17
C ASP A 226 16.84 6.80 5.25
N TRP A 227 15.59 6.37 5.15
CA TRP A 227 15.01 5.40 6.07
C TRP A 227 15.78 4.07 6.04
N LEU A 228 15.96 3.48 4.87
CA LEU A 228 16.67 2.21 4.71
C LEU A 228 18.14 2.34 5.13
N ALA A 229 18.79 3.47 4.85
CA ALA A 229 20.16 3.74 5.27
C ALA A 229 20.32 3.74 6.81
N ALA A 230 19.32 4.24 7.53
CA ALA A 230 19.32 4.30 9.00
C ALA A 230 19.12 2.93 9.66
N GLN A 231 18.69 1.89 8.92
CA GLN A 231 18.50 0.54 9.46
C GLN A 231 19.78 -0.33 9.40
N GLY A 232 20.88 0.17 8.94
CA GLY A 232 22.21 -0.43 9.03
C GLY A 232 22.63 -1.23 7.85
#